data_52a97f135fdbaeb8b07a980de2e456f3
#
_entry.id   52a97f135fdbaeb8b07a980de2e456f3
#
_cell.length_a   1.000
_cell.length_b   1.000
_cell.length_c   1.000
_cell.angle_alpha   90.00
_cell.angle_beta   90.00
_cell.angle_gamma   90.00
#
_symmetry.space_group_name_H-M   'P 1'
#
loop_
_entity.id
_entity.type
_entity.pdbx_description
1 polymer ?
#
loop_
_entity_poly.entity_id
_entity_poly.type
_entity_poly.pdbx_seq_one_letter_code
_entity_poly.pdbx_strand_id
1 'polypeptide(L)'
;MTLLAIDGPAGAGKTTLAAKLEAQFSAHSTVRVIHMDDLYDGWDGALGGALSQTLEDITSAHLAGVECTIKIFNWHLMKFDREEVIAPTDYLILEGVGAAQAVVRAAGATTYWLDIDSETGLKRVLARDGSHIEKEMQQWQIQQSIHFDKDKTRENCEFKLTS
;
A
#
# COMPACT_ATOMS: atom_id res chain seq x y z
N MET A 1 -0.37 -6.18 -19.05
CA MET A 1 -0.28 -5.28 -17.89
C MET A 1 -0.10 -6.13 -16.63
N THR A 2 0.85 -5.75 -15.78
CA THR A 2 1.23 -6.53 -14.59
C THR A 2 0.87 -5.73 -13.34
N LEU A 3 0.25 -6.39 -12.37
CA LEU A 3 -0.14 -5.82 -11.10
C LEU A 3 0.72 -6.45 -9.99
N LEU A 4 1.40 -5.62 -9.20
CA LEU A 4 2.19 -6.03 -8.04
C LEU A 4 1.63 -5.35 -6.79
N ALA A 5 1.65 -6.07 -5.66
CA ALA A 5 1.26 -5.51 -4.38
C ALA A 5 2.30 -5.88 -3.31
N ILE A 6 2.79 -4.87 -2.59
CA ILE A 6 3.80 -4.99 -1.54
C ILE A 6 3.15 -4.58 -0.23
N ASP A 7 2.95 -5.56 0.65
CA ASP A 7 2.26 -5.38 1.93
C ASP A 7 3.14 -5.82 3.11
N GLY A 8 2.69 -5.55 4.29
CA GLY A 8 3.39 -5.86 5.53
C GLY A 8 3.28 -4.73 6.54
N PRO A 9 3.69 -4.96 7.79
CA PRO A 9 3.58 -3.96 8.84
C PRO A 9 4.33 -2.66 8.54
N ALA A 10 3.92 -1.57 9.18
CA ALA A 10 4.62 -0.30 9.09
C ALA A 10 6.10 -0.46 9.51
N GLY A 11 7.00 0.17 8.78
CA GLY A 11 8.45 0.07 9.00
C GLY A 11 9.13 -1.15 8.36
N ALA A 12 8.42 -2.01 7.66
CA ALA A 12 8.96 -3.23 7.07
C ALA A 12 9.84 -3.02 5.82
N GLY A 13 9.89 -1.79 5.26
CA GLY A 13 10.71 -1.49 4.09
C GLY A 13 10.00 -1.64 2.75
N LYS A 14 8.66 -1.60 2.73
CA LYS A 14 7.83 -1.71 1.53
C LYS A 14 8.18 -0.67 0.46
N THR A 15 8.28 0.59 0.85
CA THR A 15 8.63 1.70 -0.05
C THR A 15 10.01 1.50 -0.69
N THR A 16 10.97 0.98 0.08
CA THR A 16 12.31 0.67 -0.44
C THR A 16 12.26 -0.44 -1.49
N LEU A 17 11.46 -1.50 -1.26
CA LEU A 17 11.28 -2.57 -2.23
C LEU A 17 10.56 -2.06 -3.48
N ALA A 18 9.50 -1.26 -3.31
CA ALA A 18 8.77 -0.66 -4.43
C ALA A 18 9.69 0.19 -5.31
N ALA A 19 10.53 1.05 -4.72
CA ALA A 19 11.49 1.88 -5.45
C ALA A 19 12.53 1.05 -6.22
N LYS A 20 12.99 -0.08 -5.66
CA LYS A 20 13.90 -1.00 -6.37
C LYS A 20 13.24 -1.65 -7.57
N LEU A 21 12.00 -2.12 -7.44
CA LEU A 21 11.24 -2.73 -8.53
C LEU A 21 10.91 -1.69 -9.61
N GLU A 22 10.50 -0.50 -9.20
CA GLU A 22 10.26 0.63 -10.12
C GLU A 22 11.51 0.92 -10.95
N ALA A 23 12.66 1.10 -10.32
CA ALA A 23 13.92 1.37 -11.03
C ALA A 23 14.31 0.23 -11.98
N GLN A 24 14.10 -1.01 -11.57
CA GLN A 24 14.40 -2.18 -12.39
C GLN A 24 13.50 -2.26 -13.64
N PHE A 25 12.20 -2.08 -13.47
CA PHE A 25 11.23 -2.23 -14.56
C PHE A 25 11.21 -1.01 -15.50
N SER A 26 11.45 0.19 -14.97
CA SER A 26 11.47 1.45 -15.76
C SER A 26 12.57 1.48 -16.81
N ALA A 27 13.55 0.57 -16.75
CA ALA A 27 14.57 0.45 -17.80
C ALA A 27 13.99 0.05 -19.17
N HIS A 28 12.85 -0.64 -19.19
CA HIS A 28 12.27 -1.21 -20.43
C HIS A 28 10.75 -1.14 -20.51
N SER A 29 10.07 -0.58 -19.49
CA SER A 29 8.62 -0.57 -19.40
C SER A 29 8.11 0.68 -18.69
N THR A 30 6.84 0.99 -18.88
CA THR A 30 6.16 2.03 -18.10
C THR A 30 5.76 1.46 -16.74
N VAL A 31 6.06 2.20 -15.66
CA VAL A 31 5.77 1.79 -14.28
C VAL A 31 5.06 2.91 -13.54
N ARG A 32 4.07 2.54 -12.75
CA ARG A 32 3.44 3.44 -11.79
C ARG A 32 3.45 2.80 -10.40
N VAL A 33 3.94 3.53 -9.42
CA VAL A 33 3.82 3.18 -8.01
C VAL A 33 2.70 4.03 -7.39
N ILE A 34 1.81 3.39 -6.64
CA ILE A 34 0.80 4.04 -5.81
C ILE A 34 1.11 3.69 -4.36
N HIS A 35 1.31 4.72 -3.55
CA HIS A 35 1.52 4.60 -2.12
C HIS A 35 0.16 4.57 -1.41
N MET A 36 -0.07 3.57 -0.58
CA MET A 36 -1.32 3.45 0.17
C MET A 36 -1.58 4.64 1.08
N ASP A 37 -0.50 5.30 1.56
CA ASP A 37 -0.60 6.52 2.37
C ASP A 37 -1.36 7.66 1.65
N ASP A 38 -1.33 7.69 0.33
CA ASP A 38 -2.07 8.65 -0.48
C ASP A 38 -3.58 8.35 -0.54
N LEU A 39 -3.97 7.12 -0.23
CA LEU A 39 -5.35 6.63 -0.37
C LEU A 39 -6.11 6.53 0.96
N TYR A 40 -5.41 6.51 2.10
CA TYR A 40 -6.07 6.39 3.40
C TYR A 40 -6.91 7.63 3.73
N ASP A 41 -8.07 7.41 4.33
CA ASP A 41 -8.89 8.48 4.92
C ASP A 41 -8.49 8.72 6.38
N GLY A 42 -7.31 9.30 6.57
CA GLY A 42 -6.73 9.57 7.88
C GLY A 42 -6.29 8.30 8.63
N TRP A 43 -6.11 8.44 9.94
CA TRP A 43 -5.65 7.36 10.80
C TRP A 43 -6.74 6.31 11.07
N ASP A 44 -7.96 6.77 11.34
CA ASP A 44 -9.04 5.89 11.83
C ASP A 44 -9.87 5.25 10.71
N GLY A 45 -9.94 5.90 9.55
CA GLY A 45 -10.73 5.43 8.41
C GLY A 45 -9.95 4.67 7.34
N ALA A 46 -8.67 4.38 7.60
CA ALA A 46 -7.74 3.93 6.56
C ALA A 46 -8.06 2.54 5.98
N LEU A 47 -8.26 1.54 6.83
CA LEU A 47 -8.33 0.13 6.46
C LEU A 47 -9.78 -0.39 6.41
N GLY A 48 -10.67 0.37 5.80
CA GLY A 48 -12.08 0.04 5.68
C GLY A 48 -12.54 -0.27 4.25
N GLY A 49 -13.85 -0.46 4.09
CA GLY A 49 -14.47 -0.79 2.81
C GLY A 49 -14.27 0.25 1.70
N ALA A 50 -14.12 1.53 2.06
CA ALA A 50 -13.86 2.59 1.11
C ALA A 50 -12.50 2.41 0.41
N LEU A 51 -11.45 2.00 1.16
CA LEU A 51 -10.15 1.66 0.60
C LEU A 51 -10.26 0.46 -0.34
N SER A 52 -10.96 -0.59 0.07
CA SER A 52 -11.16 -1.78 -0.77
C SER A 52 -11.84 -1.44 -2.10
N GLN A 53 -12.85 -0.57 -2.08
CA GLN A 53 -13.50 -0.09 -3.30
C GLN A 53 -12.54 0.71 -4.18
N THR A 54 -11.77 1.62 -3.61
CA THR A 54 -10.76 2.38 -4.35
C THR A 54 -9.74 1.46 -5.03
N LEU A 55 -9.29 0.42 -4.32
CA LEU A 55 -8.34 -0.55 -4.89
C LEU A 55 -8.97 -1.41 -5.98
N GLU A 56 -10.24 -1.78 -5.85
CA GLU A 56 -10.99 -2.47 -6.90
C GLU A 56 -11.08 -1.63 -8.17
N ASP A 57 -11.41 -0.34 -8.04
CA ASP A 57 -11.49 0.60 -9.16
C ASP A 57 -10.14 0.76 -9.86
N ILE A 58 -9.06 0.95 -9.08
CA ILE A 58 -7.69 1.09 -9.60
C ILE A 58 -7.25 -0.17 -10.35
N THR A 59 -7.41 -1.33 -9.73
CA THR A 59 -6.94 -2.60 -10.31
C THR A 59 -7.74 -2.99 -11.54
N SER A 60 -9.05 -2.76 -11.52
CA SER A 60 -9.93 -3.00 -12.67
C SER A 60 -9.58 -2.11 -13.86
N ALA A 61 -9.35 -0.82 -13.62
CA ALA A 61 -8.95 0.13 -14.66
C ALA A 61 -7.58 -0.25 -15.26
N HIS A 62 -6.60 -0.59 -14.41
CA HIS A 62 -5.28 -1.03 -14.85
C HIS A 62 -5.37 -2.25 -15.77
N LEU A 63 -6.10 -3.29 -15.35
CA LEU A 63 -6.27 -4.52 -16.14
C LEU A 63 -7.04 -4.29 -17.44
N ALA A 64 -7.98 -3.34 -17.44
CA ALA A 64 -8.71 -2.93 -18.63
C ALA A 64 -7.91 -2.02 -19.57
N GLY A 65 -6.75 -1.51 -19.13
CA GLY A 65 -5.94 -0.58 -19.90
C GLY A 65 -6.57 0.79 -20.08
N VAL A 66 -7.33 1.26 -19.09
CA VAL A 66 -7.99 2.57 -19.09
C VAL A 66 -7.50 3.44 -17.94
N GLU A 67 -7.69 4.75 -18.07
CA GLU A 67 -7.35 5.70 -17.00
C GLU A 67 -8.25 5.52 -15.78
N CYS A 68 -7.71 5.80 -14.61
CA CYS A 68 -8.42 5.85 -13.34
C CYS A 68 -8.10 7.15 -12.61
N THR A 69 -9.12 7.83 -12.09
CA THR A 69 -8.92 9.01 -11.26
C THR A 69 -9.00 8.60 -9.79
N ILE A 70 -7.97 8.94 -9.02
CA ILE A 70 -7.91 8.69 -7.59
C ILE A 70 -7.89 10.00 -6.81
N LYS A 71 -8.44 9.95 -5.59
CA LYS A 71 -8.33 11.06 -4.63
C LYS A 71 -7.09 10.86 -3.79
N ILE A 72 -6.33 11.94 -3.58
CA ILE A 72 -5.10 11.95 -2.79
C ILE A 72 -5.36 12.62 -1.45
N PHE A 73 -5.03 11.93 -0.37
CA PHE A 73 -5.17 12.42 0.99
C PHE A 73 -4.04 13.37 1.37
N ASN A 74 -4.41 14.52 1.91
CA ASN A 74 -3.47 15.50 2.43
C ASN A 74 -3.39 15.37 3.97
N TRP A 75 -2.29 14.83 4.47
CA TRP A 75 -2.06 14.59 5.90
C TRP A 75 -1.91 15.86 6.73
N HIS A 76 -1.52 16.99 6.14
CA HIS A 76 -1.48 18.26 6.83
C HIS A 76 -2.88 18.86 7.02
N LEU A 77 -3.74 18.72 6.00
CA LEU A 77 -5.11 19.22 6.03
C LEU A 77 -6.10 18.17 6.55
N MET A 78 -5.65 16.91 6.74
CA MET A 78 -6.45 15.77 7.19
C MET A 78 -7.72 15.57 6.35
N LYS A 79 -7.57 15.65 5.03
CA LYS A 79 -8.66 15.44 4.06
C LYS A 79 -8.12 15.10 2.67
N PHE A 80 -8.97 14.55 1.82
CA PHE A 80 -8.70 14.49 0.39
C PHE A 80 -8.83 15.89 -0.20
N ASP A 81 -7.79 16.40 -0.84
CA ASP A 81 -7.73 17.77 -1.35
C ASP A 81 -7.34 17.90 -2.83
N ARG A 82 -6.96 16.79 -3.46
CA ARG A 82 -6.65 16.76 -4.89
C ARG A 82 -7.05 15.42 -5.50
N GLU A 83 -7.14 15.43 -6.83
CA GLU A 83 -7.33 14.24 -7.64
C GLU A 83 -6.12 14.03 -8.54
N GLU A 84 -5.83 12.78 -8.87
CA GLU A 84 -4.76 12.41 -9.78
C GLU A 84 -5.28 11.38 -10.77
N VAL A 85 -4.96 11.57 -12.05
CA VAL A 85 -5.26 10.62 -13.11
C VAL A 85 -4.10 9.62 -13.23
N ILE A 86 -4.42 8.35 -13.09
CA ILE A 86 -3.49 7.24 -13.28
C ILE A 86 -3.68 6.72 -14.70
N ALA A 87 -2.71 6.99 -15.55
CA ALA A 87 -2.70 6.47 -16.92
C ALA A 87 -2.35 4.96 -16.92
N PRO A 88 -2.79 4.20 -17.94
CA PRO A 88 -2.39 2.80 -18.10
C PRO A 88 -0.86 2.66 -18.23
N THR A 89 -0.32 1.68 -17.53
CA THR A 89 1.12 1.35 -17.53
C THR A 89 1.33 -0.15 -17.70
N ASP A 90 2.55 -0.56 -18.09
CA ASP A 90 2.90 -1.98 -18.17
C ASP A 90 2.90 -2.64 -16.78
N TYR A 91 3.38 -1.89 -15.78
CA TYR A 91 3.42 -2.31 -14.37
C TYR A 91 2.73 -1.29 -13.48
N LEU A 92 1.81 -1.78 -12.64
CA LEU A 92 1.26 -1.04 -11.52
C LEU A 92 1.73 -1.70 -10.22
N ILE A 93 2.35 -0.92 -9.34
CA ILE A 93 2.83 -1.36 -8.02
C ILE A 93 2.01 -0.64 -6.95
N LEU A 94 1.27 -1.39 -6.15
CA LEU A 94 0.62 -0.89 -4.94
C LEU A 94 1.54 -1.20 -3.75
N GLU A 95 1.86 -0.22 -2.90
CA GLU A 95 2.70 -0.47 -1.74
C GLU A 95 2.16 0.23 -0.48
N GLY A 96 2.16 -0.50 0.62
CA GLY A 96 1.69 -0.03 1.93
C GLY A 96 0.86 -1.06 2.64
N VAL A 97 0.46 -0.75 3.88
CA VAL A 97 -0.45 -1.61 4.66
C VAL A 97 -1.79 -1.74 3.95
N GLY A 98 -2.24 -2.96 3.69
CA GLY A 98 -3.49 -3.25 2.97
C GLY A 98 -3.36 -3.27 1.45
N ALA A 99 -2.16 -3.13 0.89
CA ALA A 99 -1.95 -3.17 -0.56
C ALA A 99 -2.28 -4.54 -1.18
N ALA A 100 -2.04 -5.64 -0.45
CA ALA A 100 -2.28 -6.99 -0.92
C ALA A 100 -3.56 -7.63 -0.34
N GLN A 101 -4.55 -6.82 0.03
CA GLN A 101 -5.83 -7.33 0.54
C GLN A 101 -6.60 -8.15 -0.52
N ALA A 102 -7.63 -8.87 -0.06
CA ALA A 102 -8.35 -9.85 -0.86
C ALA A 102 -8.79 -9.35 -2.25
N VAL A 103 -9.27 -8.12 -2.37
CA VAL A 103 -9.71 -7.54 -3.65
C VAL A 103 -8.56 -7.42 -4.66
N VAL A 104 -7.36 -7.06 -4.20
CA VAL A 104 -6.17 -6.93 -5.04
C VAL A 104 -5.64 -8.32 -5.46
N ARG A 105 -5.66 -9.28 -4.53
CA ARG A 105 -5.31 -10.68 -4.85
C ARG A 105 -6.28 -11.28 -5.85
N ALA A 106 -7.58 -11.00 -5.72
CA ALA A 106 -8.61 -11.45 -6.66
C ALA A 106 -8.42 -10.87 -8.07
N ALA A 107 -7.84 -9.67 -8.18
CA ALA A 107 -7.46 -9.07 -9.46
C ALA A 107 -6.21 -9.73 -10.10
N GLY A 108 -5.58 -10.72 -9.46
CA GLY A 108 -4.44 -11.44 -9.99
C GLY A 108 -3.09 -10.77 -9.75
N ALA A 109 -2.98 -9.94 -8.71
CA ALA A 109 -1.72 -9.31 -8.34
C ALA A 109 -0.68 -10.34 -7.87
N THR A 110 0.57 -10.19 -8.30
CA THR A 110 1.71 -10.83 -7.65
C THR A 110 1.98 -10.12 -6.32
N THR A 111 1.95 -10.85 -5.22
CA THR A 111 1.93 -10.26 -3.89
C THR A 111 3.17 -10.59 -3.07
N TYR A 112 3.73 -9.57 -2.44
CA TYR A 112 4.90 -9.63 -1.56
C TYR A 112 4.49 -9.22 -0.16
N TRP A 113 4.87 -10.04 0.82
CA TRP A 113 4.75 -9.73 2.23
C TRP A 113 6.13 -9.50 2.83
N LEU A 114 6.32 -8.37 3.52
CA LEU A 114 7.53 -8.06 4.26
C LEU A 114 7.26 -8.20 5.76
N ASP A 115 7.92 -9.18 6.39
CA ASP A 115 7.82 -9.39 7.84
C ASP A 115 8.72 -8.40 8.61
N ILE A 116 8.22 -7.89 9.71
CA ILE A 116 8.97 -7.18 10.74
C ILE A 116 8.22 -7.31 12.07
N ASP A 117 8.95 -7.39 13.18
CA ASP A 117 8.32 -7.31 14.51
C ASP A 117 7.86 -5.87 14.82
N SER A 118 6.84 -5.76 15.68
CA SER A 118 6.19 -4.49 15.96
C SER A 118 7.11 -3.45 16.62
N GLU A 119 8.04 -3.88 17.46
CA GLU A 119 8.97 -2.98 18.15
C GLU A 119 9.97 -2.38 17.16
N THR A 120 10.58 -3.22 16.32
CA THR A 120 11.51 -2.77 15.29
C THR A 120 10.82 -1.89 14.25
N GLY A 121 9.60 -2.26 13.85
CA GLY A 121 8.78 -1.47 12.93
C GLY A 121 8.48 -0.08 13.48
N LEU A 122 8.02 0.01 14.72
CA LEU A 122 7.75 1.29 15.39
C LEU A 122 9.03 2.15 15.47
N LYS A 123 10.14 1.59 15.92
CA LYS A 123 11.43 2.31 15.98
C LYS A 123 11.84 2.91 14.63
N ARG A 124 11.71 2.15 13.55
CA ARG A 124 12.05 2.63 12.20
C ARG A 124 11.15 3.78 11.76
N VAL A 125 9.84 3.67 12.00
CA VAL A 125 8.89 4.73 11.64
C VAL A 125 9.17 6.00 12.42
N LEU A 126 9.36 5.92 13.75
CA LEU A 126 9.64 7.08 14.59
C LEU A 126 10.99 7.72 14.26
N ALA A 127 12.01 6.94 13.88
CA ALA A 127 13.29 7.47 13.43
C ALA A 127 13.18 8.25 12.10
N ARG A 128 12.27 7.82 11.21
CA ARG A 128 12.03 8.47 9.92
C ARG A 128 11.12 9.70 10.04
N ASP A 129 10.01 9.57 10.75
CA ASP A 129 8.91 10.54 10.73
C ASP A 129 8.81 11.39 12.01
N GLY A 130 9.57 11.04 13.06
CA GLY A 130 9.62 11.74 14.33
C GLY A 130 8.78 11.10 15.44
N SER A 131 9.17 11.36 16.70
CA SER A 131 8.51 10.78 17.87
C SER A 131 7.12 11.38 18.19
N HIS A 132 6.76 12.50 17.55
CA HIS A 132 5.49 13.18 17.78
C HIS A 132 4.27 12.36 17.32
N ILE A 133 4.47 11.37 16.44
CA ILE A 133 3.40 10.48 15.95
C ILE A 133 3.37 9.12 16.67
N GLU A 134 4.09 8.95 17.77
CA GLU A 134 4.21 7.65 18.43
C GLU A 134 2.86 7.07 18.86
N LYS A 135 1.98 7.92 19.42
CA LYS A 135 0.64 7.51 19.85
C LYS A 135 -0.21 7.03 18.67
N GLU A 136 -0.22 7.78 17.60
CA GLU A 136 -0.93 7.45 16.36
C GLU A 136 -0.37 6.14 15.76
N MET A 137 0.94 5.97 15.76
CA MET A 137 1.58 4.76 15.26
C MET A 137 1.29 3.51 16.10
N GLN A 138 1.20 3.64 17.43
CA GLN A 138 0.79 2.53 18.29
C GLN A 138 -0.66 2.10 17.99
N GLN A 139 -1.57 3.05 17.79
CA GLN A 139 -2.94 2.76 17.39
C GLN A 139 -2.99 2.14 15.98
N TRP A 140 -2.18 2.65 15.07
CA TRP A 140 -2.04 2.10 13.72
C TRP A 140 -1.59 0.64 13.73
N GLN A 141 -0.63 0.28 14.59
CA GLN A 141 -0.17 -1.10 14.72
C GLN A 141 -1.29 -2.05 15.17
N ILE A 142 -2.21 -1.57 16.02
CA ILE A 142 -3.39 -2.35 16.40
C ILE A 142 -4.33 -2.52 15.20
N GLN A 143 -4.62 -1.45 14.48
CA GLN A 143 -5.51 -1.49 13.30
C GLN A 143 -4.95 -2.39 12.20
N GLN A 144 -3.67 -2.27 11.87
CA GLN A 144 -3.05 -3.12 10.85
C GLN A 144 -3.05 -4.59 11.26
N SER A 145 -2.82 -4.91 12.53
CA SER A 145 -2.89 -6.29 13.03
C SER A 145 -4.29 -6.89 12.87
N ILE A 146 -5.32 -6.14 13.24
CA ILE A 146 -6.72 -6.57 13.06
C ILE A 146 -7.03 -6.79 11.58
N HIS A 147 -6.59 -5.88 10.71
CA HIS A 147 -6.78 -6.01 9.27
C HIS A 147 -6.09 -7.27 8.71
N PHE A 148 -4.83 -7.48 9.05
CA PHE A 148 -4.07 -8.63 8.59
C PHE A 148 -4.64 -9.96 9.06
N ASP A 149 -5.09 -10.01 10.32
CA ASP A 149 -5.73 -11.21 10.88
C ASP A 149 -7.06 -11.53 10.20
N LYS A 150 -7.86 -10.53 9.92
CA LYS A 150 -9.15 -10.68 9.24
C LYS A 150 -8.98 -11.07 7.78
N ASP A 151 -8.10 -10.40 7.07
CA ASP A 151 -7.86 -10.60 5.63
C ASP A 151 -6.98 -11.82 5.34
N LYS A 152 -6.24 -12.33 6.34
CA LYS A 152 -5.22 -13.37 6.19
C LYS A 152 -4.16 -12.96 5.14
N THR A 153 -3.78 -11.70 5.13
CA THR A 153 -2.92 -11.12 4.10
C THR A 153 -1.60 -11.86 4.00
N ARG A 154 -0.90 -12.02 5.14
CA ARG A 154 0.40 -12.70 5.18
C ARG A 154 0.35 -14.12 4.62
N GLU A 155 -0.66 -14.89 5.04
CA GLU A 155 -0.83 -16.29 4.64
C GLU A 155 -1.10 -16.42 3.14
N ASN A 156 -1.85 -15.47 2.58
CA ASN A 156 -2.29 -15.46 1.19
C ASN A 156 -1.35 -14.72 0.24
N CYS A 157 -0.30 -14.06 0.72
CA CYS A 157 0.73 -13.49 -0.15
C CYS A 157 1.62 -14.60 -0.75
N GLU A 158 1.97 -14.40 -2.00
CA GLU A 158 2.76 -15.35 -2.81
C GLU A 158 4.20 -15.44 -2.31
N PHE A 159 4.82 -14.29 -2.08
CA PHE A 159 6.19 -14.19 -1.60
C PHE A 159 6.25 -13.59 -0.20
N LYS A 160 7.04 -14.21 0.68
CA LYS A 160 7.28 -13.75 2.05
C LYS A 160 8.74 -13.43 2.23
N LEU A 161 9.04 -12.18 2.56
CA LEU A 161 10.38 -11.66 2.73
C LEU A 161 10.56 -11.19 4.17
N THR A 162 11.77 -11.37 4.69
CA THR A 162 12.15 -10.85 6.00
C THR A 162 12.81 -9.48 5.84
N SER A 163 12.36 -8.55 6.63
CA SER A 163 12.90 -7.19 6.62
C SER A 163 14.21 -7.07 7.41
#